data_2ad2aebc869858fd21a45a36761ad131
#
_entry.id   2ad2aebc869858fd21a45a36761ad131
#
_cell.length_a   1.000
_cell.length_b   1.000
_cell.length_c   1.000
_cell.angle_alpha   90.00
_cell.angle_beta   90.00
_cell.angle_gamma   90.00
#
_symmetry.space_group_name_H-M   'P 1'
#
loop_
_entity.id
_entity.type
_entity.pdbx_description
1 polymer ?
#
loop_
_entity_poly.entity_id
_entity_poly.type
_entity_poly.pdbx_seq_one_letter_code
_entity_poly.pdbx_strand_id
1 'polypeptide(L)'
;MDKLEFESMTLCPLDGRYGKIKDQLADYFSEYALVKYRVFVEIQWLKFQLDHLHTETLDKVDPNKVDDILAISKDFNFDSFKRIKEIESVTRHDVKAVEYFIDEKLKALGYEHLESYVHIGCTSEDINNTSYACMIKHGLKDVWLPAAKEFASMINKLAVDHKDDAMLAHTHGQPATPTTIGKEFKVYAYRFFSSIENIENIKIKAKFNGATGNYSAILTAFPNEDWPTLNKEFLEDYLGLTFNPLTTQIESHDYTCHILDGIRHFNNVLADLDVDMWLYISMEYFKQIPVKGEVGSSTMPHKVNPIRFENSEANIDLSNNLCVALSNKLPKSRMQRDLSDSSSQRNLGLCFGYSLQAISETTGGLAKCVVNKEKLAKDLNEKWEVLAEPIQTMLRKYGVPDAYDTLKALTRGKNISQEDIQAFAKSLEQLSDEDRQTLLDMTPASYIGLASELCDIEL
;
A
#
# COMPACT_ATOMS: atom_id res chain seq x y z
N MET A 1 20.99 18.16 20.95
CA MET A 1 19.75 17.40 21.15
C MET A 1 20.07 15.97 20.78
N ASP A 2 19.96 15.04 21.70
CA ASP A 2 20.14 13.62 21.41
C ASP A 2 18.93 13.05 20.64
N LYS A 3 19.02 11.76 20.22
CA LYS A 3 17.94 11.13 19.44
C LYS A 3 16.62 11.08 20.22
N LEU A 4 16.64 10.72 21.50
CA LEU A 4 15.44 10.60 22.33
C LEU A 4 14.80 11.99 22.57
N GLU A 5 15.62 13.00 22.83
CA GLU A 5 15.16 14.38 22.98
C GLU A 5 14.48 14.89 21.69
N PHE A 6 15.11 14.66 20.52
CA PHE A 6 14.52 15.01 19.23
C PHE A 6 13.20 14.30 19.00
N GLU A 7 13.16 12.96 19.11
CA GLU A 7 11.96 12.14 18.86
C GLU A 7 10.80 12.49 19.80
N SER A 8 11.08 12.89 21.05
CA SER A 8 10.05 13.27 22.01
C SER A 8 9.46 14.67 21.79
N MET A 9 10.12 15.53 21.01
CA MET A 9 9.70 16.91 20.73
C MET A 9 9.13 17.12 19.32
N THR A 10 9.07 16.08 18.50
CA THR A 10 8.49 16.18 17.16
C THR A 10 6.96 16.27 17.23
N LEU A 11 6.36 16.99 16.27
CA LEU A 11 4.90 17.08 16.14
C LEU A 11 4.30 15.91 15.34
N CYS A 12 5.08 15.36 14.40
CA CYS A 12 4.64 14.22 13.62
C CYS A 12 4.96 12.91 14.37
N PRO A 13 3.97 12.06 14.70
CA PRO A 13 4.21 10.78 15.36
C PRO A 13 5.14 9.83 14.58
N LEU A 14 5.19 9.93 13.25
CA LEU A 14 6.10 9.13 12.43
C LEU A 14 7.57 9.46 12.70
N ASP A 15 7.88 10.71 13.08
CA ASP A 15 9.26 11.14 13.39
C ASP A 15 9.68 10.81 14.83
N GLY A 16 8.72 10.46 15.70
CA GLY A 16 8.97 10.13 17.10
C GLY A 16 8.50 8.73 17.47
N ARG A 17 7.25 8.61 17.94
CA ARG A 17 6.68 7.36 18.44
C ARG A 17 6.80 6.18 17.46
N TYR A 18 6.65 6.44 16.16
CA TYR A 18 6.71 5.45 15.09
C TYR A 18 8.02 5.57 14.27
N GLY A 19 9.11 6.01 14.90
CA GLY A 19 10.39 6.31 14.25
C GLY A 19 10.97 5.16 13.41
N LYS A 20 10.61 3.90 13.71
CA LYS A 20 10.99 2.74 12.88
C LYS A 20 10.41 2.81 11.46
N ILE A 21 9.23 3.40 11.29
CA ILE A 21 8.61 3.61 9.96
C ILE A 21 9.34 4.73 9.23
N LYS A 22 9.64 5.84 9.93
CA LYS A 22 10.47 6.92 9.38
C LYS A 22 11.81 6.38 8.86
N ASP A 23 12.49 5.54 9.64
CA ASP A 23 13.81 5.01 9.28
C ASP A 23 13.78 4.19 7.97
N GLN A 24 12.64 3.57 7.63
CA GLN A 24 12.44 2.87 6.35
C GLN A 24 12.18 3.82 5.17
N LEU A 25 11.54 4.97 5.42
CA LEU A 25 11.08 5.88 4.36
C LEU A 25 11.95 7.13 4.19
N ALA A 26 12.84 7.42 5.14
CA ALA A 26 13.62 8.66 5.15
C ALA A 26 14.49 8.85 3.91
N ASP A 27 15.06 7.76 3.37
CA ASP A 27 15.89 7.79 2.15
C ASP A 27 15.10 8.04 0.85
N TYR A 28 13.75 8.03 0.94
CA TYR A 28 12.86 8.20 -0.20
C TYR A 28 11.99 9.45 -0.12
N PHE A 29 11.53 9.86 1.08
CA PHE A 29 10.50 10.90 1.21
C PHE A 29 10.87 12.06 2.14
N SER A 30 12.08 12.08 2.69
CA SER A 30 12.55 13.20 3.52
C SER A 30 13.01 14.38 2.66
N GLU A 31 13.24 15.55 3.30
CA GLU A 31 13.89 16.71 2.67
C GLU A 31 15.31 16.34 2.17
N TYR A 32 16.05 15.53 2.93
CA TYR A 32 17.33 14.98 2.52
C TYR A 32 17.20 14.16 1.23
N ALA A 33 16.21 13.28 1.15
CA ALA A 33 15.95 12.47 -0.03
C ALA A 33 15.61 13.33 -1.25
N LEU A 34 14.74 14.32 -1.12
CA LEU A 34 14.39 15.22 -2.22
C LEU A 34 15.63 15.91 -2.79
N VAL A 35 16.48 16.44 -1.94
CA VAL A 35 17.74 17.09 -2.38
C VAL A 35 18.69 16.09 -3.05
N LYS A 36 18.83 14.90 -2.48
CA LYS A 36 19.63 13.79 -3.06
C LYS A 36 19.15 13.41 -4.47
N TYR A 37 17.81 13.27 -4.64
CA TYR A 37 17.25 12.92 -5.94
C TYR A 37 17.37 14.07 -6.96
N ARG A 38 17.31 15.32 -6.56
CA ARG A 38 17.59 16.46 -7.44
C ARG A 38 19.03 16.43 -7.96
N VAL A 39 20.02 16.21 -7.08
CA VAL A 39 21.42 16.02 -7.49
C VAL A 39 21.54 14.83 -8.43
N PHE A 40 20.88 13.72 -8.14
CA PHE A 40 20.88 12.54 -8.98
C PHE A 40 20.35 12.86 -10.39
N VAL A 41 19.19 13.51 -10.50
CA VAL A 41 18.57 13.84 -11.79
C VAL A 41 19.45 14.80 -12.61
N GLU A 42 20.02 15.85 -11.99
CA GLU A 42 20.93 16.79 -12.67
C GLU A 42 22.19 16.07 -13.19
N ILE A 43 22.78 15.19 -12.41
CA ILE A 43 23.96 14.42 -12.82
C ILE A 43 23.61 13.41 -13.93
N GLN A 44 22.44 12.76 -13.87
CA GLN A 44 22.00 11.90 -14.97
C GLN A 44 21.71 12.68 -16.25
N TRP A 45 21.16 13.92 -16.13
CA TRP A 45 20.97 14.81 -17.25
C TRP A 45 22.32 15.24 -17.89
N LEU A 46 23.30 15.58 -17.07
CA LEU A 46 24.65 15.89 -17.57
C LEU A 46 25.29 14.66 -18.24
N LYS A 47 25.14 13.47 -17.65
CA LYS A 47 25.61 12.21 -18.27
C LYS A 47 24.94 11.98 -19.63
N PHE A 48 23.62 12.15 -19.71
CA PHE A 48 22.86 12.03 -20.97
C PHE A 48 23.38 12.97 -22.05
N GLN A 49 23.67 14.22 -21.69
CA GLN A 49 24.26 15.19 -22.61
C GLN A 49 25.64 14.76 -23.11
N LEU A 50 26.49 14.20 -22.23
CA LEU A 50 27.80 13.67 -22.60
C LEU A 50 27.72 12.48 -23.56
N ASP A 51 26.63 11.71 -23.50
CA ASP A 51 26.42 10.55 -24.36
C ASP A 51 25.84 10.90 -25.73
N HIS A 52 25.04 11.96 -25.83
CA HIS A 52 24.18 12.21 -27.00
C HIS A 52 24.50 13.53 -27.72
N LEU A 53 25.06 14.52 -27.00
CA LEU A 53 25.33 15.83 -27.60
C LEU A 53 26.83 16.01 -27.91
N HIS A 54 27.11 16.51 -29.10
CA HIS A 54 28.47 16.80 -29.55
C HIS A 54 28.71 18.30 -29.61
N THR A 55 29.52 18.80 -28.70
CA THR A 55 29.98 20.20 -28.69
C THR A 55 31.47 20.24 -28.35
N GLU A 56 32.14 21.33 -28.75
CA GLU A 56 33.54 21.53 -28.41
C GLU A 56 33.82 21.41 -26.89
N THR A 57 32.83 21.70 -26.05
CA THR A 57 32.94 21.64 -24.59
C THR A 57 32.72 20.23 -24.05
N LEU A 58 31.67 19.54 -24.46
CA LEU A 58 31.35 18.18 -23.99
C LEU A 58 32.37 17.17 -24.46
N ASP A 59 32.86 17.32 -25.71
CA ASP A 59 33.87 16.40 -26.31
C ASP A 59 35.26 16.50 -25.65
N LYS A 60 35.48 17.49 -24.75
CA LYS A 60 36.74 17.56 -23.93
C LYS A 60 36.75 16.59 -22.75
N VAL A 61 35.60 16.03 -22.39
CA VAL A 61 35.51 15.10 -21.26
C VAL A 61 36.08 13.74 -21.67
N ASP A 62 37.07 13.26 -20.93
CA ASP A 62 37.58 11.91 -21.13
C ASP A 62 36.49 10.87 -20.77
N PRO A 63 36.04 10.02 -21.72
CA PRO A 63 35.02 9.01 -21.46
C PRO A 63 35.35 8.08 -20.28
N ASN A 64 36.64 7.84 -20.00
CA ASN A 64 37.09 6.99 -18.90
C ASN A 64 36.93 7.67 -17.51
N LYS A 65 36.62 8.97 -17.46
CA LYS A 65 36.49 9.75 -16.25
C LYS A 65 35.06 10.21 -15.96
N VAL A 66 34.08 9.78 -16.75
CA VAL A 66 32.68 10.09 -16.55
C VAL A 66 32.19 9.56 -15.20
N ASP A 67 32.77 8.47 -14.71
CA ASP A 67 32.46 7.93 -13.37
C ASP A 67 32.79 8.91 -12.23
N ASP A 68 33.77 9.80 -12.39
CA ASP A 68 34.07 10.86 -11.41
C ASP A 68 32.90 11.85 -11.28
N ILE A 69 32.24 12.17 -12.41
CA ILE A 69 31.06 13.03 -12.44
C ILE A 69 29.86 12.31 -11.81
N LEU A 70 29.66 11.04 -12.14
CA LEU A 70 28.59 10.22 -11.56
C LEU A 70 28.76 10.03 -10.05
N ALA A 71 30.00 10.03 -9.54
CA ALA A 71 30.30 9.94 -8.13
C ALA A 71 29.70 11.10 -7.32
N ILE A 72 29.50 12.29 -7.91
CA ILE A 72 28.86 13.44 -7.23
C ILE A 72 27.47 13.05 -6.67
N SER A 73 26.70 12.25 -7.40
CA SER A 73 25.38 11.78 -6.94
C SER A 73 25.45 10.46 -6.15
N LYS A 74 26.36 9.55 -6.52
CA LYS A 74 26.53 8.25 -5.84
C LYS A 74 27.04 8.42 -4.41
N ASP A 75 27.97 9.36 -4.19
CA ASP A 75 28.60 9.64 -2.90
C ASP A 75 27.90 10.75 -2.11
N PHE A 76 26.67 11.11 -2.51
CA PHE A 76 25.87 12.11 -1.82
C PHE A 76 25.64 11.70 -0.37
N ASN A 77 25.96 12.61 0.56
CA ASN A 77 25.89 12.36 1.99
C ASN A 77 25.38 13.59 2.75
N PHE A 78 25.33 13.50 4.08
CA PHE A 78 24.77 14.56 4.90
C PHE A 78 25.60 15.87 4.85
N ASP A 79 26.90 15.81 4.60
CA ASP A 79 27.71 17.02 4.42
C ASP A 79 27.41 17.72 3.09
N SER A 80 27.14 16.93 2.03
CA SER A 80 26.62 17.45 0.76
C SER A 80 25.27 18.16 0.95
N PHE A 81 24.36 17.53 1.70
CA PHE A 81 23.08 18.14 2.03
C PHE A 81 23.23 19.45 2.82
N LYS A 82 24.07 19.49 3.85
CA LYS A 82 24.35 20.72 4.61
C LYS A 82 24.89 21.82 3.71
N ARG A 83 25.83 21.49 2.82
CA ARG A 83 26.38 22.47 1.89
C ARG A 83 25.30 23.08 0.98
N ILE A 84 24.43 22.27 0.44
CA ILE A 84 23.28 22.76 -0.37
C ILE A 84 22.38 23.67 0.46
N LYS A 85 22.07 23.31 1.72
CA LYS A 85 21.26 24.14 2.62
C LYS A 85 21.93 25.47 2.97
N GLU A 86 23.25 25.52 3.08
CA GLU A 86 24.00 26.76 3.25
C GLU A 86 23.84 27.67 2.02
N ILE A 87 24.00 27.12 0.81
CA ILE A 87 23.82 27.86 -0.44
C ILE A 87 22.36 28.36 -0.56
N GLU A 88 21.38 27.50 -0.27
CA GLU A 88 19.96 27.85 -0.28
C GLU A 88 19.62 28.97 0.70
N SER A 89 20.27 29.04 1.85
CA SER A 89 20.06 30.09 2.85
C SER A 89 20.36 31.50 2.31
N VAL A 90 21.23 31.60 1.31
CA VAL A 90 21.63 32.83 0.62
C VAL A 90 20.77 33.06 -0.63
N THR A 91 20.67 32.03 -1.47
CA THR A 91 19.99 32.13 -2.78
C THR A 91 18.48 32.22 -2.66
N ARG A 92 17.91 31.69 -1.56
CA ARG A 92 16.47 31.55 -1.34
C ARG A 92 15.75 30.74 -2.45
N HIS A 93 16.51 29.88 -3.12
CA HIS A 93 15.98 29.02 -4.19
C HIS A 93 16.62 27.63 -4.09
N ASP A 94 15.81 26.62 -3.80
CA ASP A 94 16.24 25.26 -3.46
C ASP A 94 16.88 24.52 -4.66
N VAL A 95 16.27 24.57 -5.86
CA VAL A 95 16.82 23.91 -7.06
C VAL A 95 18.12 24.63 -7.50
N LYS A 96 18.15 25.97 -7.48
CA LYS A 96 19.37 26.72 -7.83
C LYS A 96 20.52 26.44 -6.89
N ALA A 97 20.24 26.15 -5.61
CA ALA A 97 21.27 25.74 -4.67
C ALA A 97 21.89 24.38 -5.04
N VAL A 98 21.12 23.46 -5.61
CA VAL A 98 21.61 22.18 -6.14
C VAL A 98 22.55 22.42 -7.33
N GLU A 99 22.18 23.28 -8.27
CA GLU A 99 23.04 23.63 -9.42
C GLU A 99 24.39 24.17 -8.93
N TYR A 100 24.41 25.17 -8.05
CA TYR A 100 25.66 25.73 -7.53
C TYR A 100 26.51 24.69 -6.76
N PHE A 101 25.89 23.78 -6.04
CA PHE A 101 26.61 22.67 -5.41
C PHE A 101 27.29 21.77 -6.47
N ILE A 102 26.61 21.44 -7.55
CA ILE A 102 27.15 20.64 -8.64
C ILE A 102 28.31 21.39 -9.30
N ASP A 103 28.18 22.69 -9.55
CA ASP A 103 29.24 23.55 -10.09
C ASP A 103 30.49 23.52 -9.20
N GLU A 104 30.32 23.65 -7.87
CA GLU A 104 31.46 23.51 -6.91
C GLU A 104 32.14 22.14 -7.04
N LYS A 105 31.37 21.07 -7.22
CA LYS A 105 31.91 19.71 -7.37
C LYS A 105 32.63 19.50 -8.69
N LEU A 106 32.05 19.96 -9.80
CA LEU A 106 32.67 19.93 -11.12
C LEU A 106 33.98 20.69 -11.14
N LYS A 107 34.01 21.87 -10.56
CA LYS A 107 35.26 22.67 -10.43
C LYS A 107 36.32 21.95 -9.62
N ALA A 108 35.96 21.33 -8.51
CA ALA A 108 36.89 20.54 -7.69
C ALA A 108 37.50 19.34 -8.43
N LEU A 109 36.77 18.79 -9.42
CA LEU A 109 37.20 17.69 -10.29
C LEU A 109 37.95 18.20 -11.54
N GLY A 110 38.07 19.52 -11.77
CA GLY A 110 38.71 20.10 -12.95
C GLY A 110 37.80 20.15 -14.19
N TYR A 111 36.49 20.12 -14.00
CA TYR A 111 35.46 20.15 -15.06
C TYR A 111 34.65 21.45 -15.04
N GLU A 112 35.24 22.57 -14.63
CA GLU A 112 34.55 23.87 -14.59
C GLU A 112 33.91 24.31 -15.90
N HIS A 113 34.42 23.81 -17.03
CA HIS A 113 33.87 24.05 -18.37
C HIS A 113 32.48 23.42 -18.57
N LEU A 114 32.04 22.48 -17.71
CA LEU A 114 30.72 21.84 -17.73
C LEU A 114 29.66 22.59 -16.92
N GLU A 115 30.03 23.62 -16.13
CA GLU A 115 29.07 24.40 -15.32
C GLU A 115 27.91 24.95 -16.16
N SER A 116 28.18 25.38 -17.42
CA SER A 116 27.13 25.88 -18.32
C SER A 116 26.16 24.83 -18.85
N TYR A 117 26.47 23.53 -18.67
CA TYR A 117 25.63 22.41 -19.08
C TYR A 117 24.77 21.87 -17.93
N VAL A 118 25.06 22.25 -16.69
CA VAL A 118 24.18 21.95 -15.56
C VAL A 118 22.86 22.70 -15.78
N HIS A 119 21.75 21.99 -15.66
CA HIS A 119 20.39 22.54 -15.83
C HIS A 119 20.08 23.14 -17.23
N ILE A 120 20.90 22.87 -18.24
CA ILE A 120 20.69 23.44 -19.58
C ILE A 120 19.34 23.01 -20.18
N GLY A 121 18.55 23.96 -20.68
CA GLY A 121 17.24 23.71 -21.27
C GLY A 121 16.14 23.33 -20.31
N CYS A 122 16.45 23.19 -19.01
CA CYS A 122 15.51 22.78 -17.96
C CYS A 122 14.76 23.94 -17.34
N THR A 123 13.65 23.63 -16.73
CA THR A 123 13.02 24.41 -15.66
C THR A 123 13.13 23.63 -14.35
N SER A 124 13.03 24.32 -13.20
CA SER A 124 13.10 23.66 -11.89
C SER A 124 12.13 22.47 -11.78
N GLU A 125 11.01 22.52 -12.48
CA GLU A 125 10.01 21.46 -12.43
C GLU A 125 10.40 20.22 -13.24
N ASP A 126 11.26 20.33 -14.25
CA ASP A 126 11.85 19.16 -14.91
C ASP A 126 12.63 18.31 -13.90
N ILE A 127 13.38 18.96 -13.01
CA ILE A 127 14.13 18.30 -11.93
C ILE A 127 13.20 17.83 -10.81
N ASN A 128 12.24 18.66 -10.38
CA ASN A 128 11.34 18.32 -9.27
C ASN A 128 10.44 17.13 -9.59
N ASN A 129 9.68 17.19 -10.72
CA ASN A 129 8.76 16.09 -11.05
C ASN A 129 9.49 14.77 -11.24
N THR A 130 10.66 14.81 -11.89
CA THR A 130 11.48 13.61 -12.11
C THR A 130 12.06 13.07 -10.79
N SER A 131 12.48 13.96 -9.88
CA SER A 131 12.92 13.57 -8.55
C SER A 131 11.79 12.90 -7.75
N TYR A 132 10.60 13.51 -7.71
CA TYR A 132 9.44 12.91 -7.05
C TYR A 132 9.02 11.59 -7.70
N ALA A 133 9.08 11.47 -9.01
CA ALA A 133 8.80 10.21 -9.71
C ALA A 133 9.78 9.09 -9.29
N CYS A 134 11.07 9.40 -9.21
CA CYS A 134 12.08 8.47 -8.70
C CYS A 134 11.86 8.12 -7.22
N MET A 135 11.58 9.11 -6.36
CA MET A 135 11.28 8.91 -4.94
C MET A 135 10.08 7.97 -4.75
N ILE A 136 8.97 8.23 -5.45
CA ILE A 136 7.76 7.40 -5.41
C ILE A 136 8.07 5.98 -5.93
N LYS A 137 8.77 5.87 -7.07
CA LYS A 137 9.14 4.58 -7.66
C LYS A 137 9.94 3.71 -6.68
N HIS A 138 10.98 4.28 -6.09
CA HIS A 138 11.86 3.54 -5.18
C HIS A 138 11.20 3.28 -3.84
N GLY A 139 10.53 4.26 -3.23
CA GLY A 139 9.82 4.07 -1.96
C GLY A 139 8.68 3.05 -2.06
N LEU A 140 7.97 3.05 -3.20
CA LEU A 140 6.95 2.04 -3.48
C LEU A 140 7.57 0.65 -3.64
N LYS A 141 8.58 0.52 -4.53
CA LYS A 141 9.20 -0.75 -4.89
C LYS A 141 10.00 -1.38 -3.75
N ASP A 142 10.76 -0.56 -3.02
CA ASP A 142 11.76 -1.06 -2.07
C ASP A 142 11.18 -1.17 -0.64
N VAL A 143 10.07 -0.49 -0.33
CA VAL A 143 9.51 -0.45 1.03
C VAL A 143 8.05 -0.87 1.07
N TRP A 144 7.15 -0.13 0.42
CA TRP A 144 5.71 -0.35 0.61
C TRP A 144 5.22 -1.66 0.00
N LEU A 145 5.55 -1.93 -1.26
CA LEU A 145 5.14 -3.17 -1.94
C LEU A 145 5.68 -4.43 -1.27
N PRO A 146 6.96 -4.51 -0.86
CA PRO A 146 7.44 -5.65 -0.09
C PRO A 146 6.66 -5.88 1.20
N ALA A 147 6.40 -4.83 1.98
CA ALA A 147 5.62 -4.94 3.22
C ALA A 147 4.18 -5.39 2.96
N ALA A 148 3.52 -4.84 1.94
CA ALA A 148 2.16 -5.22 1.55
C ALA A 148 2.09 -6.68 1.06
N LYS A 149 3.08 -7.14 0.27
CA LYS A 149 3.17 -8.53 -0.21
C LYS A 149 3.44 -9.52 0.92
N GLU A 150 4.33 -9.19 1.84
CA GLU A 150 4.60 -10.00 3.02
C GLU A 150 3.34 -10.14 3.87
N PHE A 151 2.63 -9.04 4.09
CA PHE A 151 1.35 -9.04 4.81
C PHE A 151 0.30 -9.91 4.11
N ALA A 152 0.06 -9.69 2.81
CA ALA A 152 -0.89 -10.48 2.02
C ALA A 152 -0.56 -11.99 2.04
N SER A 153 0.73 -12.33 1.96
CA SER A 153 1.22 -13.71 2.04
C SER A 153 0.98 -14.32 3.43
N MET A 154 1.14 -13.54 4.50
CA MET A 154 0.82 -13.97 5.86
C MET A 154 -0.69 -14.25 6.01
N ILE A 155 -1.57 -13.41 5.48
CA ILE A 155 -3.02 -13.64 5.48
C ILE A 155 -3.38 -14.89 4.67
N ASN A 156 -2.77 -15.08 3.50
CA ASN A 156 -2.97 -16.28 2.70
C ASN A 156 -2.52 -17.56 3.42
N LYS A 157 -1.38 -17.51 4.12
CA LYS A 157 -0.92 -18.61 4.94
C LYS A 157 -1.91 -18.95 6.05
N LEU A 158 -2.43 -17.95 6.75
CA LEU A 158 -3.45 -18.11 7.78
C LEU A 158 -4.72 -18.75 7.20
N ALA A 159 -5.13 -18.34 5.99
CA ALA A 159 -6.25 -18.94 5.29
C ALA A 159 -6.04 -20.44 5.03
N VAL A 160 -4.86 -20.84 4.56
CA VAL A 160 -4.53 -22.25 4.29
C VAL A 160 -4.41 -23.06 5.59
N ASP A 161 -3.77 -22.51 6.61
CA ASP A 161 -3.58 -23.19 7.91
C ASP A 161 -4.91 -23.49 8.64
N HIS A 162 -5.97 -22.73 8.35
CA HIS A 162 -7.29 -22.82 8.99
C HIS A 162 -8.43 -23.15 8.01
N LYS A 163 -8.11 -23.73 6.86
CA LYS A 163 -9.09 -24.00 5.79
C LYS A 163 -10.23 -24.94 6.21
N ASP A 164 -9.97 -25.83 7.15
CA ASP A 164 -10.92 -26.82 7.65
C ASP A 164 -11.56 -26.43 9.00
N ASP A 165 -11.21 -25.26 9.56
CA ASP A 165 -11.77 -24.79 10.81
C ASP A 165 -13.15 -24.17 10.60
N ALA A 166 -14.19 -24.99 10.66
CA ALA A 166 -15.58 -24.58 10.48
C ALA A 166 -15.99 -23.50 11.50
N MET A 167 -16.70 -22.51 11.02
CA MET A 167 -17.13 -21.33 11.75
C MET A 167 -18.58 -20.98 11.41
N LEU A 168 -19.36 -20.59 12.42
CA LEU A 168 -20.67 -20.01 12.19
C LEU A 168 -20.51 -18.60 11.60
N ALA A 169 -21.01 -18.37 10.37
CA ALA A 169 -21.00 -17.05 9.79
C ALA A 169 -22.09 -16.15 10.44
N HIS A 170 -21.87 -14.84 10.38
CA HIS A 170 -22.82 -13.86 10.87
C HIS A 170 -23.15 -12.85 9.78
N THR A 171 -24.35 -12.95 9.20
CA THR A 171 -24.87 -11.94 8.28
C THR A 171 -25.83 -11.02 9.03
N HIS A 172 -25.68 -9.72 8.84
CA HIS A 172 -26.43 -8.73 9.65
C HIS A 172 -26.26 -8.92 11.17
N GLY A 173 -25.12 -9.48 11.61
CA GLY A 173 -24.84 -9.80 13.01
C GLY A 173 -25.63 -11.00 13.55
N GLN A 174 -26.35 -11.74 12.68
CA GLN A 174 -27.12 -12.93 13.07
C GLN A 174 -26.45 -14.20 12.58
N PRO A 175 -26.55 -15.31 13.38
CA PRO A 175 -26.08 -16.62 12.94
C PRO A 175 -26.64 -17.00 11.56
N ALA A 176 -25.76 -17.44 10.68
CA ALA A 176 -26.06 -17.75 9.29
C ALA A 176 -25.36 -19.02 8.83
N THR A 177 -25.42 -19.31 7.54
CA THR A 177 -24.77 -20.47 6.92
C THR A 177 -23.29 -20.60 7.32
N PRO A 178 -22.86 -21.75 7.82
CA PRO A 178 -21.47 -21.97 8.22
C PRO A 178 -20.47 -21.76 7.08
N THR A 179 -19.28 -21.34 7.43
CA THR A 179 -18.11 -21.16 6.58
C THR A 179 -16.88 -21.73 7.29
N THR A 180 -15.67 -21.40 6.85
CA THR A 180 -14.44 -21.69 7.58
C THR A 180 -13.65 -20.41 7.86
N ILE A 181 -12.87 -20.40 8.94
CA ILE A 181 -11.91 -19.34 9.23
C ILE A 181 -11.02 -19.12 8.00
N GLY A 182 -10.49 -20.22 7.42
CA GLY A 182 -9.61 -20.14 6.26
C GLY A 182 -10.25 -19.44 5.06
N LYS A 183 -11.50 -19.80 4.72
CA LYS A 183 -12.19 -19.18 3.57
C LYS A 183 -12.41 -17.68 3.77
N GLU A 184 -12.77 -17.24 4.97
CA GLU A 184 -12.94 -15.81 5.25
C GLU A 184 -11.61 -15.05 5.10
N PHE A 185 -10.50 -15.58 5.65
CA PHE A 185 -9.17 -14.98 5.45
C PHE A 185 -8.69 -15.07 4.00
N LYS A 186 -9.09 -16.09 3.24
CA LYS A 186 -8.76 -16.19 1.80
C LYS A 186 -9.36 -15.05 0.98
N VAL A 187 -10.56 -14.61 1.34
CA VAL A 187 -11.19 -13.44 0.71
C VAL A 187 -10.33 -12.18 0.91
N TYR A 188 -9.81 -11.96 2.12
CA TYR A 188 -8.91 -10.83 2.38
C TYR A 188 -7.59 -10.96 1.63
N ALA A 189 -6.98 -12.14 1.62
CA ALA A 189 -5.75 -12.39 0.87
C ALA A 189 -5.94 -12.06 -0.63
N TYR A 190 -7.01 -12.55 -1.25
CA TYR A 190 -7.36 -12.27 -2.63
C TYR A 190 -7.50 -10.77 -2.91
N ARG A 191 -8.21 -10.04 -2.04
CA ARG A 191 -8.41 -8.58 -2.15
C ARG A 191 -7.09 -7.82 -2.02
N PHE A 192 -6.18 -8.23 -1.12
CA PHE A 192 -4.86 -7.62 -0.96
C PHE A 192 -3.99 -7.84 -2.20
N PHE A 193 -3.88 -9.06 -2.71
CA PHE A 193 -3.09 -9.34 -3.91
C PHE A 193 -3.63 -8.58 -5.13
N SER A 194 -4.95 -8.53 -5.31
CA SER A 194 -5.58 -7.75 -6.38
C SER A 194 -5.27 -6.24 -6.26
N SER A 195 -5.28 -5.68 -5.03
CA SER A 195 -4.92 -4.28 -4.80
C SER A 195 -3.45 -4.01 -5.10
N ILE A 196 -2.56 -4.92 -4.71
CA ILE A 196 -1.11 -4.85 -4.98
C ILE A 196 -0.85 -4.87 -6.48
N GLU A 197 -1.44 -5.81 -7.22
CA GLU A 197 -1.32 -5.92 -8.67
C GLU A 197 -1.76 -4.63 -9.38
N ASN A 198 -2.89 -4.05 -8.95
CA ASN A 198 -3.37 -2.79 -9.51
C ASN A 198 -2.36 -1.65 -9.32
N ILE A 199 -1.71 -1.56 -8.15
CA ILE A 199 -0.70 -0.53 -7.86
C ILE A 199 0.57 -0.78 -8.69
N GLU A 200 1.04 -2.01 -8.79
CA GLU A 200 2.25 -2.38 -9.55
C GLU A 200 2.13 -2.06 -11.05
N ASN A 201 0.91 -2.14 -11.59
CA ASN A 201 0.65 -1.84 -13.01
C ASN A 201 0.60 -0.34 -13.32
N ILE A 202 0.61 0.55 -12.33
CA ILE A 202 0.61 2.00 -12.56
C ILE A 202 1.95 2.44 -13.14
N LYS A 203 1.90 3.10 -14.29
CA LYS A 203 3.07 3.67 -14.93
C LYS A 203 3.45 5.00 -14.27
N ILE A 204 4.61 5.04 -13.64
CA ILE A 204 5.15 6.25 -12.99
C ILE A 204 5.73 7.13 -14.09
N LYS A 205 5.10 8.28 -14.31
CA LYS A 205 5.40 9.18 -15.42
C LYS A 205 6.28 10.34 -14.99
N ALA A 206 7.03 10.87 -15.95
CA ALA A 206 7.76 12.11 -15.78
C ALA A 206 7.79 12.90 -17.09
N LYS A 207 8.07 14.21 -16.97
CA LYS A 207 8.31 15.10 -18.09
C LYS A 207 9.70 15.73 -17.99
N PHE A 208 10.32 16.07 -19.14
CA PHE A 208 11.60 16.75 -19.18
C PHE A 208 11.66 17.64 -20.44
N ASN A 209 10.75 18.62 -20.55
CA ASN A 209 10.42 19.35 -21.78
C ASN A 209 10.37 20.87 -21.61
N GLY A 210 10.96 21.38 -20.51
CA GLY A 210 11.16 22.82 -20.28
C GLY A 210 9.97 23.53 -19.65
N ALA A 211 10.09 24.85 -19.62
CA ALA A 211 9.26 25.75 -18.82
C ALA A 211 7.75 25.73 -19.14
N THR A 212 7.35 25.29 -20.31
CA THR A 212 5.94 25.21 -20.75
C THR A 212 5.62 23.88 -21.47
N GLY A 213 6.51 22.91 -21.38
CA GLY A 213 6.31 21.59 -21.97
C GLY A 213 6.49 21.51 -23.49
N ASN A 214 7.21 22.44 -24.10
CA ASN A 214 7.34 22.58 -25.55
C ASN A 214 8.79 22.67 -26.07
N TYR A 215 9.78 22.35 -25.22
CA TYR A 215 11.21 22.29 -25.58
C TYR A 215 11.83 23.61 -26.04
N SER A 216 11.20 24.77 -25.85
CA SER A 216 11.60 26.05 -26.46
C SER A 216 13.07 26.39 -26.23
N ALA A 217 13.58 26.28 -25.00
CA ALA A 217 14.96 26.67 -24.69
C ALA A 217 15.98 25.71 -25.31
N ILE A 218 15.77 24.40 -25.15
CA ILE A 218 16.72 23.40 -25.62
C ILE A 218 16.75 23.32 -27.16
N LEU A 219 15.61 23.49 -27.85
CA LEU A 219 15.54 23.59 -29.30
C LEU A 219 16.26 24.83 -29.84
N THR A 220 16.30 25.92 -29.07
CA THR A 220 17.07 27.10 -29.48
C THR A 220 18.56 26.85 -29.45
N ALA A 221 19.04 26.09 -28.48
CA ALA A 221 20.47 25.72 -28.35
C ALA A 221 20.89 24.59 -29.31
N PHE A 222 20.02 23.60 -29.50
CA PHE A 222 20.27 22.40 -30.30
C PHE A 222 19.08 22.14 -31.25
N PRO A 223 18.95 22.95 -32.35
CA PRO A 223 17.77 22.92 -33.20
C PRO A 223 17.66 21.66 -34.10
N ASN A 224 18.73 20.89 -34.23
CA ASN A 224 18.79 19.75 -35.14
C ASN A 224 18.49 18.42 -34.43
N GLU A 225 18.29 18.45 -33.12
CA GLU A 225 18.04 17.25 -32.32
C GLU A 225 16.54 16.93 -32.20
N ASP A 226 16.20 15.65 -32.22
CA ASP A 226 14.83 15.17 -31.95
C ASP A 226 14.58 15.08 -30.45
N TRP A 227 14.31 16.22 -29.82
CA TRP A 227 14.14 16.31 -28.37
C TRP A 227 13.03 15.43 -27.80
N PRO A 228 11.86 15.23 -28.44
CA PRO A 228 10.87 14.27 -27.93
C PRO A 228 11.41 12.86 -27.82
N THR A 229 12.16 12.37 -28.81
CA THR A 229 12.79 11.04 -28.76
C THR A 229 13.91 10.98 -27.73
N LEU A 230 14.80 11.96 -27.69
CA LEU A 230 15.90 12.04 -26.72
C LEU A 230 15.38 12.10 -25.27
N ASN A 231 14.35 12.89 -25.00
CA ASN A 231 13.77 12.96 -23.64
C ASN A 231 13.05 11.69 -23.24
N LYS A 232 12.42 11.00 -24.18
CA LYS A 232 11.88 9.67 -23.91
C LYS A 232 12.98 8.71 -23.50
N GLU A 233 14.08 8.64 -24.23
CA GLU A 233 15.25 7.82 -23.91
C GLU A 233 15.84 8.21 -22.54
N PHE A 234 16.02 9.51 -22.27
CA PHE A 234 16.49 9.96 -20.95
C PHE A 234 15.61 9.46 -19.79
N LEU A 235 14.30 9.59 -19.91
CA LEU A 235 13.38 9.21 -18.86
C LEU A 235 13.23 7.69 -18.72
N GLU A 236 13.17 6.96 -19.84
CA GLU A 236 12.93 5.52 -19.84
C GLU A 236 14.20 4.72 -19.58
N ASP A 237 15.32 5.03 -20.25
CA ASP A 237 16.53 4.20 -20.19
C ASP A 237 17.50 4.64 -19.08
N TYR A 238 17.61 5.94 -18.78
CA TYR A 238 18.49 6.43 -17.70
C TYR A 238 17.81 6.43 -16.32
N LEU A 239 16.52 6.73 -16.27
CA LEU A 239 15.80 6.86 -15.00
C LEU A 239 14.75 5.76 -14.77
N GLY A 240 14.41 4.99 -15.81
CA GLY A 240 13.43 3.91 -15.77
C GLY A 240 12.02 4.42 -15.40
N LEU A 241 11.68 5.65 -15.83
CA LEU A 241 10.38 6.28 -15.69
C LEU A 241 9.62 6.20 -17.02
N THR A 242 8.32 6.39 -17.00
CA THR A 242 7.54 6.44 -18.25
C THR A 242 7.48 7.87 -18.75
N PHE A 243 7.83 8.07 -20.00
CA PHE A 243 7.75 9.40 -20.64
C PHE A 243 6.31 9.89 -20.74
N ASN A 244 6.06 11.13 -20.28
CA ASN A 244 4.82 11.87 -20.52
C ASN A 244 5.03 12.90 -21.65
N PRO A 245 4.52 12.65 -22.86
CA PRO A 245 4.85 13.48 -24.03
C PRO A 245 4.11 14.81 -24.06
N LEU A 246 3.04 15.00 -23.26
CA LEU A 246 2.16 16.15 -23.36
C LEU A 246 1.85 16.71 -21.97
N THR A 247 2.54 17.80 -21.63
CA THR A 247 2.47 18.43 -20.32
C THR A 247 2.48 19.96 -20.44
N THR A 248 2.28 20.65 -19.33
CA THR A 248 2.57 22.08 -19.17
C THR A 248 3.96 22.25 -18.56
N GLN A 249 4.17 23.19 -17.64
CA GLN A 249 5.41 23.26 -16.87
C GLN A 249 5.52 22.08 -15.91
N ILE A 250 4.38 21.54 -15.44
CA ILE A 250 4.32 20.40 -14.51
C ILE A 250 3.95 19.10 -15.24
N GLU A 251 4.34 17.98 -14.66
CA GLU A 251 3.66 16.70 -14.84
C GLU A 251 2.30 16.79 -14.15
N SER A 252 1.24 16.22 -14.73
CA SER A 252 -0.15 16.42 -14.27
C SER A 252 -0.50 15.71 -12.96
N HIS A 253 0.40 14.95 -12.40
CA HIS A 253 0.26 14.17 -11.15
C HIS A 253 -0.83 13.07 -11.18
N ASP A 254 -1.38 12.73 -12.34
CA ASP A 254 -2.45 11.72 -12.44
C ASP A 254 -1.99 10.36 -11.93
N TYR A 255 -0.75 9.92 -12.29
CA TYR A 255 -0.20 8.65 -11.80
C TYR A 255 -0.01 8.65 -10.28
N THR A 256 0.39 9.79 -9.69
CA THR A 256 0.52 9.94 -8.24
C THR A 256 -0.84 9.76 -7.56
N CYS A 257 -1.89 10.34 -8.13
CA CYS A 257 -3.25 10.17 -7.62
C CYS A 257 -3.70 8.70 -7.69
N HIS A 258 -3.41 8.02 -8.80
CA HIS A 258 -3.73 6.58 -8.94
C HIS A 258 -3.00 5.73 -7.89
N ILE A 259 -1.72 6.02 -7.59
CA ILE A 259 -0.97 5.32 -6.53
C ILE A 259 -1.60 5.58 -5.16
N LEU A 260 -1.90 6.84 -4.83
CA LEU A 260 -2.51 7.21 -3.55
C LEU A 260 -3.90 6.59 -3.38
N ASP A 261 -4.71 6.54 -4.44
CA ASP A 261 -6.02 5.88 -4.43
C ASP A 261 -5.89 4.36 -4.31
N GLY A 262 -4.86 3.77 -4.91
CA GLY A 262 -4.52 2.35 -4.74
C GLY A 262 -4.14 2.02 -3.30
N ILE A 263 -3.25 2.81 -2.68
CA ILE A 263 -2.87 2.66 -1.26
C ILE A 263 -4.11 2.81 -0.36
N ARG A 264 -4.94 3.82 -0.61
CA ARG A 264 -6.19 4.03 0.13
C ARG A 264 -7.14 2.84 -0.01
N HIS A 265 -7.22 2.23 -1.19
CA HIS A 265 -8.05 1.02 -1.39
C HIS A 265 -7.51 -0.17 -0.60
N PHE A 266 -6.19 -0.42 -0.66
CA PHE A 266 -5.54 -1.44 0.17
C PHE A 266 -5.80 -1.21 1.66
N ASN A 267 -5.64 0.02 2.13
CA ASN A 267 -5.92 0.42 3.51
C ASN A 267 -7.38 0.16 3.92
N ASN A 268 -8.35 0.38 3.03
CA ASN A 268 -9.76 0.08 3.32
C ASN A 268 -10.01 -1.42 3.51
N VAL A 269 -9.31 -2.27 2.74
CA VAL A 269 -9.37 -3.74 2.94
C VAL A 269 -8.74 -4.12 4.28
N LEU A 270 -7.65 -3.44 4.67
CA LEU A 270 -6.99 -3.65 5.95
C LEU A 270 -7.90 -3.23 7.13
N ALA A 271 -8.57 -2.09 7.03
CA ALA A 271 -9.53 -1.64 8.05
C ALA A 271 -10.70 -2.61 8.21
N ASP A 272 -11.22 -3.15 7.10
CA ASP A 272 -12.28 -4.17 7.10
C ASP A 272 -11.83 -5.43 7.87
N LEU A 273 -10.60 -5.89 7.63
CA LEU A 273 -10.00 -7.00 8.40
C LEU A 273 -9.82 -6.65 9.89
N ASP A 274 -9.35 -5.44 10.22
CA ASP A 274 -9.14 -5.02 11.61
C ASP A 274 -10.46 -5.01 12.41
N VAL A 275 -11.54 -4.54 11.79
CA VAL A 275 -12.90 -4.56 12.37
C VAL A 275 -13.38 -5.99 12.59
N ASP A 276 -13.22 -6.88 11.60
CA ASP A 276 -13.60 -8.28 11.75
C ASP A 276 -12.77 -8.99 12.84
N MET A 277 -11.46 -8.74 12.90
CA MET A 277 -10.60 -9.29 13.96
C MET A 277 -11.04 -8.81 15.34
N TRP A 278 -11.38 -7.52 15.49
CA TRP A 278 -11.90 -6.98 16.74
C TRP A 278 -13.19 -7.70 17.15
N LEU A 279 -14.12 -7.91 16.20
CA LEU A 279 -15.37 -8.64 16.41
C LEU A 279 -15.11 -10.12 16.76
N TYR A 280 -14.26 -10.81 16.01
CA TYR A 280 -13.92 -12.22 16.30
C TYR A 280 -13.25 -12.40 17.66
N ILE A 281 -12.44 -11.45 18.11
CA ILE A 281 -11.87 -11.45 19.47
C ILE A 281 -12.98 -11.23 20.50
N SER A 282 -13.91 -10.31 20.28
CA SER A 282 -15.05 -10.05 21.19
C SER A 282 -16.01 -11.24 21.29
N MET A 283 -16.13 -12.04 20.22
CA MET A 283 -16.91 -13.29 20.16
C MET A 283 -16.13 -14.50 20.70
N GLU A 284 -14.89 -14.33 21.11
CA GLU A 284 -13.98 -15.41 21.53
C GLU A 284 -13.63 -16.43 20.43
N TYR A 285 -13.82 -16.08 19.15
CA TYR A 285 -13.39 -16.91 18.02
C TYR A 285 -11.88 -16.90 17.85
N PHE A 286 -11.24 -15.79 18.26
CA PHE A 286 -9.81 -15.69 18.45
C PHE A 286 -9.48 -15.35 19.90
N LYS A 287 -8.46 -16.03 20.44
CA LYS A 287 -7.87 -15.72 21.76
C LYS A 287 -6.58 -14.94 21.55
N GLN A 288 -6.39 -13.85 22.31
CA GLN A 288 -5.12 -13.13 22.35
C GLN A 288 -4.16 -13.82 23.33
N ILE A 289 -2.92 -14.06 22.89
CA ILE A 289 -1.87 -14.68 23.70
C ILE A 289 -1.23 -13.58 24.57
N PRO A 290 -1.32 -13.67 25.92
CA PRO A 290 -0.66 -12.74 26.81
C PRO A 290 0.87 -12.84 26.68
N VAL A 291 1.56 -11.72 26.57
CA VAL A 291 3.03 -11.68 26.60
C VAL A 291 3.49 -11.36 28.02
N LYS A 292 4.44 -12.15 28.53
CA LYS A 292 4.97 -11.98 29.89
C LYS A 292 5.57 -10.57 30.03
N GLY A 293 5.06 -9.81 30.99
CA GLY A 293 5.49 -8.44 31.28
C GLY A 293 4.69 -7.34 30.57
N GLU A 294 3.81 -7.66 29.64
CA GLU A 294 2.85 -6.69 29.10
C GLU A 294 1.69 -6.47 30.07
N VAL A 295 1.25 -5.21 30.18
CA VAL A 295 0.08 -4.81 30.96
C VAL A 295 -1.09 -4.58 29.99
N GLY A 296 -2.07 -5.49 30.00
CA GLY A 296 -3.23 -5.39 29.09
C GLY A 296 -4.26 -4.31 29.50
N SER A 297 -4.34 -4.00 30.78
CA SER A 297 -5.20 -2.96 31.34
C SER A 297 -4.61 -2.44 32.65
N SER A 298 -4.63 -1.11 32.85
CA SER A 298 -4.20 -0.49 34.10
C SER A 298 -5.12 -0.78 35.28
N THR A 299 -6.39 -1.17 35.01
CA THR A 299 -7.45 -1.33 36.03
C THR A 299 -7.88 -2.78 36.19
N MET A 300 -7.91 -3.56 35.13
CA MET A 300 -8.36 -4.97 35.11
C MET A 300 -7.26 -5.89 34.62
N PRO A 301 -6.49 -6.55 35.52
CA PRO A 301 -5.29 -7.33 35.14
C PRO A 301 -5.55 -8.49 34.19
N HIS A 302 -6.77 -9.03 34.16
CA HIS A 302 -7.16 -10.14 33.30
C HIS A 302 -7.57 -9.71 31.87
N LYS A 303 -7.73 -8.40 31.63
CA LYS A 303 -8.26 -7.86 30.37
C LYS A 303 -7.12 -7.62 29.36
N VAL A 304 -7.14 -8.34 28.25
CA VAL A 304 -6.23 -8.15 27.13
C VAL A 304 -6.99 -7.46 25.99
N ASN A 305 -6.65 -6.20 25.72
CA ASN A 305 -7.33 -5.41 24.70
C ASN A 305 -6.73 -5.63 23.31
N PRO A 306 -7.53 -5.62 22.24
CA PRO A 306 -7.06 -5.74 20.85
C PRO A 306 -6.49 -4.42 20.31
N ILE A 307 -5.67 -3.71 21.11
CA ILE A 307 -5.22 -2.33 20.85
C ILE A 307 -4.43 -2.16 19.55
N ARG A 308 -3.84 -3.25 19.02
CA ARG A 308 -3.09 -3.17 17.77
C ARG A 308 -4.01 -2.96 16.57
N PHE A 309 -5.15 -3.63 16.54
CA PHE A 309 -6.17 -3.45 15.50
C PHE A 309 -6.77 -2.03 15.57
N GLU A 310 -7.06 -1.53 16.79
CA GLU A 310 -7.53 -0.17 17.00
C GLU A 310 -6.49 0.89 16.57
N ASN A 311 -5.20 0.64 16.84
CA ASN A 311 -4.10 1.50 16.40
C ASN A 311 -3.96 1.47 14.87
N SER A 312 -4.11 0.31 14.24
CA SER A 312 -4.12 0.17 12.79
C SER A 312 -5.24 1.01 12.16
N GLU A 313 -6.49 0.87 12.60
CA GLU A 313 -7.62 1.66 12.11
C GLU A 313 -7.35 3.17 12.18
N ALA A 314 -6.83 3.66 13.30
CA ALA A 314 -6.53 5.09 13.46
C ALA A 314 -5.45 5.58 12.47
N ASN A 315 -4.43 4.78 12.21
CA ASN A 315 -3.39 5.13 11.24
C ASN A 315 -3.87 4.99 9.79
N ILE A 316 -4.78 4.05 9.50
CA ILE A 316 -5.47 3.94 8.20
C ILE A 316 -6.24 5.22 7.90
N ASP A 317 -7.02 5.72 8.85
CA ASP A 317 -7.79 6.94 8.67
C ASP A 317 -6.90 8.14 8.36
N LEU A 318 -5.77 8.28 9.05
CA LEU A 318 -4.79 9.34 8.77
C LEU A 318 -4.19 9.21 7.36
N SER A 319 -3.74 8.01 6.98
CA SER A 319 -3.22 7.74 5.64
C SER A 319 -4.26 8.06 4.56
N ASN A 320 -5.47 7.54 4.71
CA ASN A 320 -6.55 7.69 3.74
C ASN A 320 -6.97 9.16 3.55
N ASN A 321 -7.09 9.93 4.64
CA ASN A 321 -7.44 11.34 4.54
C ASN A 321 -6.34 12.16 3.85
N LEU A 322 -5.07 11.86 4.08
CA LEU A 322 -3.95 12.48 3.37
C LEU A 322 -3.96 12.09 1.89
N CYS A 323 -4.16 10.82 1.56
CA CYS A 323 -4.31 10.36 0.17
C CYS A 323 -5.42 11.13 -0.56
N VAL A 324 -6.59 11.25 0.06
CA VAL A 324 -7.74 12.00 -0.50
C VAL A 324 -7.39 13.48 -0.68
N ALA A 325 -6.76 14.10 0.30
CA ALA A 325 -6.37 15.52 0.21
C ALA A 325 -5.40 15.76 -0.94
N LEU A 326 -4.39 14.90 -1.10
CA LEU A 326 -3.41 15.00 -2.17
C LEU A 326 -3.99 14.66 -3.54
N SER A 327 -4.77 13.59 -3.68
CA SER A 327 -5.44 13.22 -4.93
C SER A 327 -6.42 14.31 -5.40
N ASN A 328 -7.05 15.04 -4.48
CA ASN A 328 -7.91 16.16 -4.81
C ASN A 328 -7.14 17.45 -5.17
N LYS A 329 -5.92 17.64 -4.65
CA LYS A 329 -5.14 18.87 -4.83
C LYS A 329 -4.21 18.78 -6.04
N LEU A 330 -3.42 17.72 -6.16
CA LEU A 330 -2.31 17.64 -7.10
C LEU A 330 -2.71 17.81 -8.58
N PRO A 331 -3.84 17.24 -9.08
CA PRO A 331 -4.23 17.40 -10.49
C PRO A 331 -4.71 18.81 -10.85
N LYS A 332 -4.83 19.71 -9.88
CA LYS A 332 -5.37 21.06 -10.08
C LYS A 332 -4.28 22.10 -9.96
N SER A 333 -3.94 22.72 -11.07
CA SER A 333 -3.03 23.87 -11.15
C SER A 333 -3.73 25.07 -11.77
N ARG A 334 -3.05 26.21 -11.80
CA ARG A 334 -3.54 27.43 -12.45
C ARG A 334 -2.74 27.67 -13.71
N MET A 335 -3.44 27.76 -14.85
CA MET A 335 -2.81 27.90 -16.16
C MET A 335 -1.72 26.83 -16.35
N GLN A 336 -0.48 27.21 -16.67
CA GLN A 336 0.61 26.28 -16.90
C GLN A 336 1.29 25.80 -15.61
N ARG A 337 1.17 26.55 -14.51
CA ARG A 337 1.62 26.18 -13.16
C ARG A 337 1.19 27.18 -12.08
N ASP A 338 0.87 26.69 -10.87
CA ASP A 338 1.03 27.40 -9.60
C ASP A 338 1.93 26.58 -8.63
N LEU A 339 2.41 27.21 -7.53
CA LEU A 339 3.36 26.57 -6.62
C LEU A 339 2.72 25.68 -5.55
N SER A 340 1.40 25.57 -5.49
CA SER A 340 0.71 24.90 -4.39
C SER A 340 0.88 23.36 -4.37
N ASP A 341 1.23 22.78 -5.51
CA ASP A 341 1.62 21.38 -5.64
C ASP A 341 2.90 21.06 -4.86
N SER A 342 3.91 21.91 -4.97
CA SER A 342 5.21 21.73 -4.32
C SER A 342 5.10 21.63 -2.80
N SER A 343 4.25 22.46 -2.17
CA SER A 343 3.98 22.35 -0.73
C SER A 343 3.24 21.07 -0.36
N SER A 344 2.30 20.66 -1.21
CA SER A 344 1.48 19.46 -0.97
C SER A 344 2.28 18.17 -1.09
N GLN A 345 3.14 18.04 -2.11
CA GLN A 345 3.95 16.84 -2.37
C GLN A 345 4.92 16.49 -1.24
N ARG A 346 5.35 17.47 -0.43
CA ARG A 346 6.20 17.22 0.74
C ARG A 346 5.54 16.32 1.79
N ASN A 347 4.23 16.09 1.70
CA ASN A 347 3.46 15.20 2.58
C ASN A 347 3.26 13.79 2.01
N LEU A 348 3.76 13.47 0.82
CA LEU A 348 3.61 12.14 0.20
C LEU A 348 4.09 11.02 1.12
N GLY A 349 5.26 11.19 1.76
CA GLY A 349 5.82 10.21 2.68
C GLY A 349 4.92 9.87 3.87
N LEU A 350 4.04 10.78 4.29
CA LEU A 350 3.11 10.54 5.38
C LEU A 350 2.01 9.54 4.99
N CYS A 351 1.56 9.58 3.72
CA CYS A 351 0.58 8.61 3.20
C CYS A 351 1.14 7.18 3.32
N PHE A 352 2.37 6.98 2.83
CA PHE A 352 3.07 5.70 2.91
C PHE A 352 3.37 5.31 4.37
N GLY A 353 3.81 6.27 5.17
CA GLY A 353 4.23 6.03 6.55
C GLY A 353 3.09 5.55 7.45
N TYR A 354 1.94 6.20 7.40
CA TYR A 354 0.77 5.77 8.19
C TYR A 354 0.19 4.45 7.67
N SER A 355 0.22 4.18 6.36
CA SER A 355 -0.16 2.88 5.79
C SER A 355 0.76 1.75 6.28
N LEU A 356 2.07 1.95 6.27
CA LEU A 356 3.04 0.98 6.78
C LEU A 356 2.90 0.75 8.30
N GLN A 357 2.61 1.80 9.07
CA GLN A 357 2.35 1.69 10.50
C GLN A 357 1.12 0.80 10.74
N ALA A 358 0.04 0.99 9.98
CA ALA A 358 -1.16 0.17 10.07
C ALA A 358 -0.86 -1.31 9.74
N ILE A 359 -0.19 -1.59 8.62
CA ILE A 359 0.25 -2.94 8.25
C ILE A 359 1.06 -3.59 9.38
N SER A 360 2.00 -2.85 9.97
CA SER A 360 2.84 -3.34 11.08
C SER A 360 2.02 -3.67 12.33
N GLU A 361 1.02 -2.84 12.66
CA GLU A 361 0.16 -3.07 13.82
C GLU A 361 -0.75 -4.27 13.62
N THR A 362 -1.43 -4.40 12.48
CA THR A 362 -2.27 -5.57 12.19
C THR A 362 -1.44 -6.86 12.16
N THR A 363 -0.25 -6.83 11.51
CA THR A 363 0.69 -7.95 11.52
C THR A 363 1.03 -8.38 12.96
N GLY A 364 1.40 -7.43 13.80
CA GLY A 364 1.72 -7.70 15.20
C GLY A 364 0.52 -8.09 16.06
N GLY A 365 -0.68 -7.68 15.68
CA GLY A 365 -1.94 -8.10 16.29
C GLY A 365 -2.26 -9.56 15.98
N LEU A 366 -2.22 -9.93 14.71
CA LEU A 366 -2.46 -11.29 14.23
C LEU A 366 -1.44 -12.29 14.80
N ALA A 367 -0.18 -11.91 14.89
CA ALA A 367 0.87 -12.76 15.49
C ALA A 367 0.62 -13.12 16.97
N LYS A 368 -0.25 -12.39 17.66
CA LYS A 368 -0.67 -12.64 19.04
C LYS A 368 -2.03 -13.30 19.15
N CYS A 369 -2.67 -13.67 18.05
CA CYS A 369 -3.98 -14.29 18.04
C CYS A 369 -3.89 -15.78 17.67
N VAL A 370 -4.73 -16.59 18.30
CA VAL A 370 -4.92 -18.00 17.96
C VAL A 370 -6.40 -18.30 17.81
N VAL A 371 -6.74 -19.15 16.85
CA VAL A 371 -8.13 -19.61 16.63
C VAL A 371 -8.60 -20.43 17.83
N ASN A 372 -9.79 -20.12 18.35
CA ASN A 372 -10.43 -20.83 19.45
C ASN A 372 -11.38 -21.92 18.93
N LYS A 373 -10.81 -23.03 18.50
CA LYS A 373 -11.57 -24.17 17.91
C LYS A 373 -12.70 -24.68 18.81
N GLU A 374 -12.50 -24.66 20.13
CA GLU A 374 -13.52 -25.09 21.09
C GLU A 374 -14.78 -24.18 21.04
N LYS A 375 -14.55 -22.86 20.94
CA LYS A 375 -15.65 -21.89 20.84
C LYS A 375 -16.38 -22.02 19.51
N LEU A 376 -15.62 -22.17 18.40
CA LEU A 376 -16.20 -22.38 17.07
C LEU A 376 -17.12 -23.61 17.05
N ALA A 377 -16.62 -24.74 17.55
CA ALA A 377 -17.38 -25.98 17.61
C ALA A 377 -18.61 -25.86 18.51
N LYS A 378 -18.49 -25.18 19.66
CA LYS A 378 -19.60 -24.94 20.56
C LYS A 378 -20.72 -24.14 19.89
N ASP A 379 -20.39 -23.01 19.27
CA ASP A 379 -21.39 -22.14 18.66
C ASP A 379 -22.09 -22.82 17.47
N LEU A 380 -21.36 -23.60 16.67
CA LEU A 380 -21.96 -24.42 15.60
C LEU A 380 -22.94 -25.45 16.18
N ASN A 381 -22.56 -26.16 17.23
CA ASN A 381 -23.41 -27.19 17.84
C ASN A 381 -24.66 -26.62 18.55
N GLU A 382 -24.70 -25.32 18.87
CA GLU A 382 -25.84 -24.64 19.45
C GLU A 382 -26.80 -24.08 18.39
N LYS A 383 -26.49 -24.20 17.07
CA LYS A 383 -27.22 -23.54 15.96
C LYS A 383 -27.67 -24.50 14.87
N TRP A 384 -28.39 -25.55 15.23
CA TRP A 384 -28.89 -26.56 14.27
C TRP A 384 -29.92 -25.97 13.29
N GLU A 385 -30.57 -24.85 13.61
CA GLU A 385 -31.52 -24.16 12.73
C GLU A 385 -30.90 -23.71 11.40
N VAL A 386 -29.57 -23.57 11.31
CA VAL A 386 -28.89 -23.21 10.03
C VAL A 386 -29.05 -24.29 8.98
N LEU A 387 -29.32 -25.53 9.38
CA LEU A 387 -29.60 -26.65 8.45
C LEU A 387 -30.98 -26.57 7.78
N ALA A 388 -31.82 -25.63 8.17
CA ALA A 388 -33.07 -25.36 7.45
C ALA A 388 -32.82 -24.97 5.99
N GLU A 389 -31.71 -24.31 5.68
CA GLU A 389 -31.35 -23.90 4.32
C GLU A 389 -31.11 -25.08 3.38
N PRO A 390 -30.21 -26.04 3.68
CA PRO A 390 -29.98 -27.21 2.81
C PRO A 390 -31.21 -28.11 2.74
N ILE A 391 -31.97 -28.28 3.82
CA ILE A 391 -33.22 -29.05 3.82
C ILE A 391 -34.23 -28.40 2.86
N GLN A 392 -34.45 -27.09 2.94
CA GLN A 392 -35.31 -26.37 2.03
C GLN A 392 -34.88 -26.53 0.58
N THR A 393 -33.57 -26.42 0.31
CA THR A 393 -33.01 -26.58 -1.04
C THR A 393 -33.26 -27.98 -1.58
N MET A 394 -33.09 -29.01 -0.73
CA MET A 394 -33.39 -30.39 -1.07
C MET A 394 -34.87 -30.59 -1.39
N LEU A 395 -35.79 -30.09 -0.58
CA LEU A 395 -37.23 -30.16 -0.81
C LEU A 395 -37.62 -29.48 -2.14
N ARG A 396 -37.00 -28.35 -2.47
CA ARG A 396 -37.21 -27.67 -3.77
C ARG A 396 -36.73 -28.51 -4.96
N LYS A 397 -35.59 -29.21 -4.83
CA LYS A 397 -35.09 -30.16 -5.84
C LYS A 397 -36.18 -31.22 -6.18
N TYR A 398 -36.92 -31.63 -5.16
CA TYR A 398 -38.02 -32.62 -5.33
C TYR A 398 -39.39 -32.00 -5.66
N GLY A 399 -39.47 -30.70 -5.91
CA GLY A 399 -40.70 -30.01 -6.26
C GLY A 399 -41.75 -29.95 -5.15
N VAL A 400 -41.32 -30.07 -3.90
CA VAL A 400 -42.23 -30.02 -2.72
C VAL A 400 -42.78 -28.59 -2.60
N PRO A 401 -44.12 -28.40 -2.68
CA PRO A 401 -44.71 -27.07 -2.52
C PRO A 401 -44.54 -26.60 -1.06
N ASP A 402 -44.49 -25.26 -0.86
CA ASP A 402 -44.44 -24.62 0.45
C ASP A 402 -43.27 -25.06 1.36
N ALA A 403 -42.16 -25.56 0.74
CA ALA A 403 -40.96 -25.99 1.48
C ALA A 403 -40.44 -24.96 2.50
N TYR A 404 -40.49 -23.69 2.15
CA TYR A 404 -40.08 -22.59 3.04
C TYR A 404 -41.04 -22.47 4.24
N ASP A 405 -42.35 -22.45 4.05
CA ASP A 405 -43.30 -22.26 5.13
C ASP A 405 -43.37 -23.45 6.09
N THR A 406 -43.12 -24.65 5.56
CA THR A 406 -42.99 -25.88 6.36
C THR A 406 -41.80 -25.78 7.32
N LEU A 407 -40.63 -25.36 6.86
CA LEU A 407 -39.42 -25.20 7.68
C LEU A 407 -39.51 -23.99 8.62
N LYS A 408 -40.12 -22.89 8.16
CA LYS A 408 -40.38 -21.73 8.99
C LYS A 408 -41.27 -22.06 10.20
N ALA A 409 -42.28 -22.91 10.05
CA ALA A 409 -43.11 -23.38 11.15
C ALA A 409 -42.30 -24.25 12.15
N LEU A 410 -41.30 -25.01 11.65
CA LEU A 410 -40.40 -25.82 12.49
C LEU A 410 -39.44 -24.93 13.29
N THR A 411 -38.80 -23.95 12.64
CA THR A 411 -37.59 -23.26 13.13
C THR A 411 -37.85 -21.93 13.82
N ARG A 412 -38.89 -21.19 13.44
CA ARG A 412 -39.11 -19.82 13.92
C ARG A 412 -39.39 -19.73 15.42
N GLY A 413 -38.51 -19.06 16.17
CA GLY A 413 -38.68 -18.79 17.60
C GLY A 413 -38.44 -20.00 18.51
N LYS A 414 -37.81 -21.05 18.01
CA LYS A 414 -37.44 -22.26 18.76
C LYS A 414 -35.96 -22.50 18.66
N ASN A 415 -35.37 -23.01 19.75
CA ASN A 415 -34.04 -23.64 19.67
C ASN A 415 -34.22 -25.05 19.09
N ILE A 416 -33.67 -25.28 17.93
CA ILE A 416 -33.76 -26.56 17.22
C ILE A 416 -32.58 -27.43 17.64
N SER A 417 -32.88 -28.68 18.01
CA SER A 417 -31.86 -29.66 18.34
C SER A 417 -31.48 -30.53 17.14
N GLN A 418 -30.42 -31.32 17.31
CA GLN A 418 -30.03 -32.35 16.34
C GLN A 418 -31.18 -33.34 16.11
N GLU A 419 -31.81 -33.78 17.17
CA GLU A 419 -32.92 -34.75 17.17
C GLU A 419 -34.11 -34.23 16.38
N ASP A 420 -34.42 -32.91 16.49
CA ASP A 420 -35.52 -32.26 15.74
C ASP A 420 -35.24 -32.28 14.24
N ILE A 421 -34.03 -31.92 13.83
CA ILE A 421 -33.61 -31.92 12.42
C ILE A 421 -33.62 -33.35 11.86
N GLN A 422 -33.07 -34.31 12.61
CA GLN A 422 -33.03 -35.71 12.19
C GLN A 422 -34.42 -36.35 12.13
N ALA A 423 -35.32 -36.02 13.08
CA ALA A 423 -36.70 -36.49 13.05
C ALA A 423 -37.45 -35.93 11.84
N PHE A 424 -37.23 -34.63 11.54
CA PHE A 424 -37.81 -34.02 10.37
C PHE A 424 -37.27 -34.62 9.06
N ALA A 425 -35.96 -34.79 8.91
CA ALA A 425 -35.33 -35.45 7.76
C ALA A 425 -35.87 -36.88 7.49
N LYS A 426 -36.07 -37.65 8.55
CA LYS A 426 -36.65 -38.99 8.48
C LYS A 426 -38.09 -38.97 7.98
N SER A 427 -38.86 -37.94 8.25
CA SER A 427 -40.26 -37.82 7.86
C SER A 427 -40.43 -37.44 6.37
N LEU A 428 -39.36 -37.10 5.66
CA LEU A 428 -39.40 -36.65 4.25
C LEU A 428 -39.45 -37.84 3.29
N GLU A 429 -40.63 -38.44 3.16
CA GLU A 429 -40.86 -39.61 2.29
C GLU A 429 -40.63 -39.34 0.78
N GLN A 430 -40.66 -38.06 0.37
CA GLN A 430 -40.50 -37.64 -1.03
C GLN A 430 -39.03 -37.75 -1.51
N LEU A 431 -38.06 -37.78 -0.58
CA LEU A 431 -36.64 -37.85 -0.91
C LEU A 431 -36.22 -39.30 -1.22
N SER A 432 -35.20 -39.44 -2.07
CA SER A 432 -34.49 -40.72 -2.22
C SER A 432 -33.80 -41.08 -0.89
N ASP A 433 -33.52 -42.37 -0.71
CA ASP A 433 -32.82 -42.84 0.48
C ASP A 433 -31.41 -42.19 0.63
N GLU A 434 -30.73 -41.99 -0.51
CA GLU A 434 -29.42 -41.32 -0.57
C GLU A 434 -29.50 -39.85 -0.13
N ASP A 435 -30.42 -39.07 -0.69
CA ASP A 435 -30.59 -37.64 -0.34
C ASP A 435 -31.09 -37.48 1.12
N ARG A 436 -31.93 -38.40 1.57
CA ARG A 436 -32.38 -38.43 2.98
C ARG A 436 -31.20 -38.75 3.93
N GLN A 437 -30.34 -39.70 3.59
CA GLN A 437 -29.16 -40.05 4.37
C GLN A 437 -28.19 -38.85 4.40
N THR A 438 -27.99 -38.15 3.31
CA THR A 438 -27.18 -36.92 3.25
C THR A 438 -27.66 -35.89 4.27
N LEU A 439 -28.98 -35.67 4.40
CA LEU A 439 -29.51 -34.75 5.42
C LEU A 439 -29.37 -35.27 6.85
N LEU A 440 -29.44 -36.59 7.07
CA LEU A 440 -29.28 -37.20 8.38
C LEU A 440 -27.83 -37.13 8.89
N ASP A 441 -26.86 -37.22 8.01
CA ASP A 441 -25.42 -37.16 8.34
C ASP A 441 -24.92 -35.70 8.45
N MET A 442 -25.70 -34.75 7.97
CA MET A 442 -25.32 -33.33 7.94
C MET A 442 -25.33 -32.74 9.36
N THR A 443 -24.29 -31.99 9.66
CA THR A 443 -24.15 -31.20 10.89
C THR A 443 -23.85 -29.75 10.54
N PRO A 444 -24.08 -28.78 11.44
CA PRO A 444 -23.65 -27.40 11.19
C PRO A 444 -22.15 -27.29 10.85
N ALA A 445 -21.30 -28.13 11.45
CA ALA A 445 -19.86 -28.15 11.19
C ALA A 445 -19.47 -28.76 9.84
N SER A 446 -20.29 -29.67 9.29
CA SER A 446 -20.05 -30.28 7.97
C SER A 446 -20.72 -29.50 6.82
N TYR A 447 -21.63 -28.57 7.13
CA TYR A 447 -22.34 -27.76 6.14
C TYR A 447 -21.54 -26.51 5.75
N ILE A 448 -20.34 -26.71 5.21
CA ILE A 448 -19.40 -25.63 4.82
C ILE A 448 -19.22 -25.53 3.29
N GLY A 449 -19.94 -26.34 2.51
CA GLY A 449 -19.82 -26.37 1.06
C GLY A 449 -18.38 -26.59 0.59
N LEU A 450 -17.90 -25.76 -0.29
CA LEU A 450 -16.55 -25.78 -0.85
C LEU A 450 -15.59 -24.85 -0.11
N ALA A 451 -15.88 -24.46 1.15
CA ALA A 451 -15.07 -23.45 1.84
C ALA A 451 -13.60 -23.87 2.01
N SER A 452 -13.34 -25.18 2.28
CA SER A 452 -11.98 -25.70 2.38
C SER A 452 -11.24 -25.66 1.05
N GLU A 453 -11.88 -26.13 -0.02
CA GLU A 453 -11.30 -26.19 -1.36
C GLU A 453 -11.04 -24.80 -1.95
N LEU A 454 -11.89 -23.82 -1.66
CA LEU A 454 -11.69 -22.43 -2.08
C LEU A 454 -10.42 -21.79 -1.48
N CYS A 455 -9.90 -22.34 -0.38
CA CYS A 455 -8.62 -21.90 0.18
C CYS A 455 -7.42 -22.33 -0.68
N ASP A 456 -7.57 -23.34 -1.52
CA ASP A 456 -6.50 -23.87 -2.36
C ASP A 456 -6.35 -23.10 -3.70
N ILE A 457 -7.18 -22.06 -3.95
CA ILE A 457 -7.03 -21.16 -5.11
C ILE A 457 -5.68 -20.45 -5.00
N GLU A 458 -4.85 -20.52 -6.05
CA GLU A 458 -3.60 -19.78 -6.15
C GLU A 458 -3.86 -18.28 -6.31
N LEU A 459 -3.04 -17.45 -5.64
CA LEU A 459 -3.16 -15.98 -5.60
C LEU A 459 -1.88 -15.30 -6.09
#